data_4a36d3dcd0747358744f7c387380a63d
#
_entry.id   4a36d3dcd0747358744f7c387380a63d
#
_cell.length_a   1.000
_cell.length_b   1.000
_cell.length_c   1.000
_cell.angle_alpha   90.00
_cell.angle_beta   90.00
_cell.angle_gamma   90.00
#
_symmetry.space_group_name_H-M   'P 1'
#
loop_
_entity.id
_entity.type
_entity.pdbx_description
1 polymer ?
#
loop_
_entity_poly.entity_id
_entity_poly.type
_entity_poly.pdbx_seq_one_letter_code
_entity_poly.pdbx_strand_id
1 'polypeptide(L)'
;LQQYNLASNIKGIRYAGNVGDPVFAAADGQVVYAADGLKEYGNLVLVKHINGYITAYAHNSKLNVKSGQNVTAGQKIAEMGSSGTTRTMLEFQVRLDGKPVNPASVLPNS
;
A
#
# COMPACT_ATOMS: atom_id res chain seq x y z
N LEU A 1 -0.91 -14.33 5.36
CA LEU A 1 -1.49 -13.60 4.23
C LEU A 1 -3.01 -13.59 4.33
N GLN A 2 -3.60 -12.41 4.42
CA GLN A 2 -5.05 -12.25 4.41
C GLN A 2 -5.49 -11.68 3.07
N GLN A 3 -6.45 -12.33 2.45
CA GLN A 3 -7.01 -11.92 1.17
C GLN A 3 -8.04 -10.80 1.37
N TYR A 4 -8.26 -10.04 0.30
CA TYR A 4 -9.32 -9.05 0.25
C TYR A 4 -10.68 -9.71 0.52
N ASN A 5 -11.45 -9.11 1.45
CA ASN A 5 -12.77 -9.63 1.79
C ASN A 5 -13.61 -8.52 2.44
N LEU A 6 -14.56 -7.98 1.69
CA LEU A 6 -15.42 -6.91 2.19
C LEU A 6 -16.35 -7.37 3.32
N ALA A 7 -16.79 -8.63 3.31
CA ALA A 7 -17.66 -9.15 4.37
C ALA A 7 -16.95 -9.19 5.73
N SER A 8 -15.63 -9.38 5.73
CA SER A 8 -14.80 -9.37 6.93
C SER A 8 -14.10 -8.01 7.14
N ASN A 9 -14.50 -6.98 6.40
CA ASN A 9 -13.91 -5.65 6.43
C ASN A 9 -12.41 -5.63 6.09
N ILE A 10 -11.95 -6.59 5.31
CA ILE A 10 -10.56 -6.64 4.81
C ILE A 10 -10.55 -6.03 3.42
N LYS A 11 -10.05 -4.80 3.33
CA LYS A 11 -10.11 -3.97 2.12
C LYS A 11 -8.92 -4.14 1.20
N GLY A 12 -8.00 -5.04 1.52
CA GLY A 12 -6.77 -5.25 0.75
C GLY A 12 -6.18 -6.62 1.01
N ILE A 13 -4.92 -6.79 0.62
CA ILE A 13 -4.15 -7.99 0.88
C ILE A 13 -3.12 -7.66 1.96
N ARG A 14 -2.99 -8.52 2.95
CA ARG A 14 -2.00 -8.35 4.02
C ARG A 14 -0.89 -9.38 3.84
N TYR A 15 0.32 -8.88 3.72
CA TYR A 15 1.52 -9.70 3.54
C TYR A 15 2.30 -9.73 4.85
N ALA A 16 2.58 -10.93 5.36
CA ALA A 16 3.45 -11.09 6.52
C ALA A 16 4.90 -10.85 6.11
N GLY A 17 5.71 -10.34 7.04
CA GLY A 17 7.12 -10.08 6.80
C GLY A 17 7.83 -9.61 8.05
N ASN A 18 9.01 -9.07 7.86
CA ASN A 18 9.86 -8.56 8.94
C ASN A 18 10.02 -7.05 8.83
N VAL A 19 10.25 -6.41 9.97
CA VAL A 19 10.55 -4.96 9.99
C VAL A 19 11.76 -4.70 9.09
N GLY A 20 11.61 -3.73 8.19
CA GLY A 20 12.66 -3.35 7.26
C GLY A 20 12.58 -4.03 5.90
N ASP A 21 11.70 -5.02 5.72
CA ASP A 21 11.53 -5.63 4.41
C ASP A 21 11.10 -4.57 3.39
N PRO A 22 11.67 -4.59 2.17
CA PRO A 22 11.37 -3.54 1.20
C PRO A 22 9.94 -3.65 0.67
N VAL A 23 9.32 -2.49 0.46
CA VAL A 23 8.01 -2.35 -0.17
C VAL A 23 8.21 -1.65 -1.50
N PHE A 24 7.69 -2.23 -2.57
CA PHE A 24 7.90 -1.74 -3.93
C PHE A 24 6.60 -1.21 -4.53
N ALA A 25 6.71 -0.17 -5.35
CA ALA A 25 5.56 0.36 -6.08
C ALA A 25 5.04 -0.71 -7.05
N ALA A 26 3.73 -0.92 -7.05
CA ALA A 26 3.09 -1.93 -7.90
C ALA A 26 3.10 -1.54 -9.38
N ALA A 27 3.14 -0.23 -9.69
CA ALA A 27 3.13 0.28 -11.05
C ALA A 27 3.65 1.72 -11.04
N ASP A 28 3.92 2.26 -12.22
CA ASP A 28 4.31 3.66 -12.37
C ASP A 28 3.20 4.57 -11.87
N GLY A 29 3.57 5.67 -11.24
CA GLY A 29 2.60 6.63 -10.74
C GLY A 29 3.23 7.80 -10.03
N GLN A 30 2.40 8.55 -9.31
CA GLN A 30 2.83 9.68 -8.50
C GLN A 30 2.35 9.49 -7.06
N VAL A 31 3.25 9.71 -6.11
CA VAL A 31 2.91 9.68 -4.69
C VAL A 31 2.00 10.87 -4.38
N VAL A 32 0.81 10.60 -3.89
CA VAL A 32 -0.15 11.64 -3.51
C VAL A 32 -0.29 11.79 -2.01
N TYR A 33 0.25 10.83 -1.24
CA TYR A 33 0.28 10.90 0.22
C TYR A 33 1.42 10.02 0.73
N ALA A 34 2.18 10.53 1.69
CA ALA A 34 3.26 9.78 2.35
C ALA A 34 3.42 10.35 3.75
N ALA A 35 2.73 9.79 4.73
CA ALA A 35 2.71 10.29 6.10
C ALA A 35 2.05 9.29 7.05
N ASP A 36 1.95 9.67 8.33
CA ASP A 36 1.36 8.85 9.40
C ASP A 36 0.11 9.48 10.01
N GLY A 37 -0.55 10.37 9.28
CA GLY A 37 -1.72 11.10 9.78
C GLY A 37 -2.99 10.26 9.95
N LEU A 38 -3.03 9.06 9.38
CA LEU A 38 -4.16 8.14 9.48
C LEU A 38 -3.79 6.98 10.39
N LYS A 39 -4.27 7.00 11.62
CA LYS A 39 -3.86 6.04 12.65
C LYS A 39 -4.10 4.59 12.28
N GLU A 40 -5.18 4.31 11.54
CA GLU A 40 -5.55 2.96 11.14
C GLU A 40 -4.54 2.34 10.17
N TYR A 41 -3.77 3.16 9.48
CA TYR A 41 -2.81 2.72 8.48
C TYR A 41 -1.35 2.91 8.91
N GLY A 42 -1.13 3.70 9.97
CA GLY A 42 0.23 4.04 10.40
C GLY A 42 0.96 4.85 9.34
N ASN A 43 2.19 4.49 9.04
CA ASN A 43 2.93 5.12 7.94
C ASN A 43 2.40 4.59 6.62
N LEU A 44 1.76 5.44 5.86
CA LEU A 44 0.99 5.11 4.66
C LEU A 44 1.56 5.84 3.45
N VAL A 45 1.68 5.10 2.33
CA VAL A 45 1.97 5.68 1.02
C VAL A 45 0.77 5.43 0.11
N LEU A 46 0.30 6.49 -0.56
CA LEU A 46 -0.70 6.38 -1.62
C LEU A 46 -0.06 6.80 -2.93
N VAL A 47 -0.17 5.94 -3.94
CA VAL A 47 0.36 6.20 -5.28
C VAL A 47 -0.80 6.23 -6.26
N LYS A 48 -0.91 7.34 -7.00
CA LYS A 48 -1.94 7.52 -8.02
C LYS A 48 -1.39 7.02 -9.36
N HIS A 49 -2.16 6.16 -10.00
CA HIS A 49 -1.85 5.61 -11.31
C HIS A 49 -2.78 6.16 -12.38
N ILE A 50 -2.65 5.68 -13.61
CA ILE A 50 -3.57 6.07 -14.69
C ILE A 50 -4.96 5.49 -14.43
N ASN A 51 -5.98 6.06 -15.10
CA ASN A 51 -7.37 5.59 -15.08
C ASN A 51 -8.02 5.60 -13.70
N GLY A 52 -7.57 6.48 -12.79
CA GLY A 52 -8.21 6.66 -11.49
C GLY A 52 -7.82 5.64 -10.43
N TYR A 53 -6.88 4.72 -10.72
CA TYR A 53 -6.40 3.76 -9.74
C TYR A 53 -5.45 4.41 -8.74
N ILE A 54 -5.58 4.00 -7.47
CA ILE A 54 -4.66 4.38 -6.40
C ILE A 54 -4.27 3.11 -5.67
N THR A 55 -2.97 2.92 -5.43
CA THR A 55 -2.48 1.83 -4.58
C THR A 55 -2.06 2.38 -3.23
N ALA A 56 -2.36 1.63 -2.17
CA ALA A 56 -2.07 2.01 -0.80
C ALA A 56 -1.14 0.98 -0.16
N TYR A 57 -0.15 1.46 0.58
CA TYR A 57 0.87 0.64 1.24
C TYR A 57 0.94 1.08 2.69
N ALA A 58 0.39 0.28 3.60
CA ALA A 58 0.17 0.66 5.00
C ALA A 58 1.06 -0.12 5.97
N HIS A 59 1.18 0.40 7.18
CA HIS A 59 1.87 -0.19 8.32
C HIS A 59 3.40 -0.23 8.16
N ASN A 60 3.96 0.69 7.36
CA ASN A 60 5.39 0.75 7.14
C ASN A 60 6.14 1.24 8.37
N SER A 61 7.38 0.80 8.53
CA SER A 61 8.28 1.34 9.56
C SER A 61 8.96 2.62 9.10
N LYS A 62 9.17 2.76 7.78
CA LYS A 62 9.88 3.89 7.19
C LYS A 62 9.33 4.17 5.81
N LEU A 63 9.25 5.45 5.45
CA LEU A 63 8.84 5.90 4.13
C LEU A 63 10.08 6.43 3.38
N ASN A 64 10.26 5.98 2.13
CA ASN A 64 11.39 6.36 1.29
C ASN A 64 11.02 7.37 0.22
N VAL A 65 9.75 7.80 0.19
CA VAL A 65 9.22 8.73 -0.81
C VAL A 65 8.44 9.84 -0.13
N LYS A 66 8.16 10.89 -0.89
CA LYS A 66 7.39 12.05 -0.43
C LYS A 66 6.23 12.32 -1.37
N SER A 67 5.18 12.95 -0.85
CA SER A 67 4.06 13.42 -1.65
C SER A 67 4.56 14.29 -2.81
N GLY A 68 4.06 14.04 -4.00
CA GLY A 68 4.46 14.72 -5.23
C GLY A 68 5.55 14.03 -6.03
N GLN A 69 6.22 13.05 -5.46
CA GLN A 69 7.30 12.33 -6.12
C GLN A 69 6.76 11.33 -7.13
N ASN A 70 7.38 11.24 -8.31
CA ASN A 70 7.05 10.20 -9.28
C ASN A 70 7.80 8.92 -8.94
N VAL A 71 7.14 7.78 -9.14
CA VAL A 71 7.73 6.46 -8.90
C VAL A 71 7.49 5.55 -10.09
N THR A 72 8.37 4.56 -10.25
CA THR A 72 8.24 3.54 -11.30
C THR A 72 7.92 2.19 -10.67
N ALA A 73 7.32 1.30 -11.47
CA ALA A 73 7.03 -0.06 -11.03
C ALA A 73 8.30 -0.73 -10.52
N GLY A 74 8.22 -1.36 -9.34
CA GLY A 74 9.37 -2.02 -8.73
C GLY A 74 10.32 -1.12 -7.96
N GLN A 75 10.08 0.19 -7.93
CA GLN A 75 10.89 1.11 -7.13
C GLN A 75 10.58 0.92 -5.65
N LYS A 76 11.63 0.87 -4.80
CA LYS A 76 11.43 0.81 -3.34
C LYS A 76 10.84 2.12 -2.86
N ILE A 77 9.70 2.04 -2.17
CA ILE A 77 8.99 3.22 -1.67
C ILE A 77 8.90 3.27 -0.15
N ALA A 78 9.07 2.15 0.52
CA ALA A 78 8.94 2.07 1.97
C ALA A 78 9.60 0.82 2.50
N GLU A 79 9.60 0.68 3.84
CA GLU A 79 10.06 -0.52 4.53
C GLU A 79 8.93 -1.01 5.43
N MET A 80 8.71 -2.32 5.43
CA MET A 80 7.63 -2.95 6.17
C MET A 80 7.80 -2.76 7.67
N GLY A 81 6.69 -2.64 8.38
CA GLY A 81 6.71 -2.49 9.83
C GLY A 81 5.39 -2.88 10.47
N SER A 82 5.14 -2.34 11.65
CA SER A 82 3.93 -2.59 12.41
C SER A 82 3.23 -1.29 12.85
N SER A 83 3.52 -0.18 12.19
CA SER A 83 2.88 1.09 12.54
C SER A 83 1.37 1.00 12.31
N GLY A 84 0.59 1.44 13.29
CA GLY A 84 -0.86 1.38 13.24
C GLY A 84 -1.47 -0.02 13.36
N THR A 85 -0.69 -1.04 13.74
CA THR A 85 -1.17 -2.41 13.89
C THR A 85 -0.33 -3.13 14.94
N THR A 86 -0.75 -4.36 15.30
CA THR A 86 -0.10 -5.13 16.37
C THR A 86 0.96 -6.11 15.88
N ARG A 87 1.04 -6.33 14.55
CA ARG A 87 2.04 -7.25 13.99
C ARG A 87 2.67 -6.64 12.75
N THR A 88 3.89 -7.08 12.43
CA THR A 88 4.57 -6.63 11.22
C THR A 88 3.86 -7.17 9.99
N MET A 89 3.43 -6.26 9.12
CA MET A 89 2.72 -6.62 7.89
C MET A 89 2.77 -5.47 6.90
N LEU A 90 2.54 -5.80 5.63
CA LEU A 90 2.18 -4.83 4.60
C LEU A 90 0.70 -5.02 4.29
N GLU A 91 -0.10 -3.98 4.47
CA GLU A 91 -1.47 -3.99 3.94
C GLU A 91 -1.44 -3.23 2.61
N PHE A 92 -1.74 -3.96 1.55
CA PHE A 92 -1.78 -3.43 0.19
C PHE A 92 -3.23 -3.32 -0.27
N GLN A 93 -3.64 -2.12 -0.68
CA GLN A 93 -4.97 -1.88 -1.20
C GLN A 93 -4.88 -1.30 -2.60
N VAL A 94 -5.86 -1.63 -3.42
CA VAL A 94 -6.09 -0.98 -4.71
C VAL A 94 -7.45 -0.30 -4.63
N ARG A 95 -7.51 0.97 -5.00
CA ARG A 95 -8.75 1.76 -5.00
C ARG A 95 -9.00 2.29 -6.40
N LEU A 96 -10.26 2.27 -6.80
CA LEU A 96 -10.71 2.86 -8.08
C LEU A 96 -11.78 3.89 -7.75
N ASP A 97 -11.54 5.15 -8.15
CA ASP A 97 -12.43 6.27 -7.85
C ASP A 97 -12.79 6.37 -6.37
N GLY A 98 -11.79 6.13 -5.52
CA GLY A 98 -11.92 6.23 -4.06
C GLY A 98 -12.49 5.01 -3.37
N LYS A 99 -12.86 3.96 -4.10
CA LYS A 99 -13.46 2.74 -3.53
C LYS A 99 -12.45 1.59 -3.56
N PRO A 100 -12.33 0.81 -2.47
CA PRO A 100 -11.48 -0.38 -2.51
C PRO A 100 -11.96 -1.37 -3.56
N VAL A 101 -11.03 -1.98 -4.27
CA VAL A 101 -11.31 -3.08 -5.21
C VAL A 101 -10.41 -4.26 -4.86
N ASN A 102 -10.81 -5.45 -5.31
CA ASN A 102 -10.00 -6.64 -5.06
C ASN A 102 -8.67 -6.53 -5.83
N PRO A 103 -7.53 -6.46 -5.14
CA PRO A 103 -6.24 -6.33 -5.84
C PRO A 103 -5.97 -7.47 -6.82
N ALA A 104 -6.45 -8.67 -6.53
CA ALA A 104 -6.22 -9.83 -7.41
C ALA A 104 -6.91 -9.68 -8.76
N SER A 105 -7.93 -8.83 -8.87
CA SER A 105 -8.66 -8.63 -10.14
C SER A 105 -8.00 -7.61 -11.05
N VAL A 106 -7.03 -6.82 -10.56
CA VAL A 106 -6.40 -5.73 -11.32
C VAL A 106 -4.88 -5.87 -11.41
N LEU A 107 -4.25 -6.67 -10.56
CA LEU A 107 -2.82 -6.91 -10.62
C LEU A 107 -2.52 -8.02 -11.62
N PRO A 108 -1.40 -7.94 -12.34
CA PRO A 108 -1.00 -9.05 -13.21
C PRO A 108 -0.70 -10.31 -12.38
N ASN A 109 -1.04 -11.45 -12.94
CA ASN A 109 -0.67 -12.73 -12.36
C ASN A 109 0.83 -12.94 -12.61
N SER A 110 1.56 -13.08 -11.55
CA SER A 110 3.01 -13.27 -11.62
C SER A 110 3.42 -14.56 -10.97
#